data_d301e9236463e4d0112bf0ed25009a88
#
_entry.id   d301e9236463e4d0112bf0ed25009a88
#
_cell.length_a   1.000
_cell.length_b   1.000
_cell.length_c   1.000
_cell.angle_alpha   90.00
_cell.angle_beta   90.00
_cell.angle_gamma   90.00
#
_symmetry.space_group_name_H-M   'P 1'
#
loop_
_entity.id
_entity.type
_entity.pdbx_description
1 polymer ?
#
loop_
_entity_poly.entity_id
_entity_poly.type
_entity_poly.pdbx_seq_one_letter_code
_entity_poly.pdbx_strand_id
1 'polypeptide(L)'
;VTRIGWYVHHHGRGHLGRLLAIAPHLDSEVLCFSSFAEPAGLPANCTWIQLDRDDTPEPETGGPLSSRDPDAGGLLHWAPLLHTGHRRRLTTIATVLESTPVTAFVVDVSAEVALYVRLLGIPTVLITQPGDRDDDAHSLAFQVATKIIAPWPGELLRPAHLDAYERVVYVGGISRFDDRPVAPVSRSGILVLGGAGGTDVTAASIDAAETATGHSWSALGVPGRAGGAWSADPWDDLGRAEIVVSWAGQNSVADLAAANVRAVVIPQTRPFAEQVQTATAIGRAGLAVVEPSWPTADAWPGILARARALTPEWSRWRTAGAAQRAA
;
A
#
# COMPACT_ATOMS: atom_id res chain seq x y z
N VAL A 1 -16.02 -26.32 -1.50
CA VAL A 1 -14.94 -25.33 -1.70
C VAL A 1 -15.13 -24.21 -0.70
N THR A 2 -14.09 -23.87 0.06
CA THR A 2 -14.11 -22.75 1.00
C THR A 2 -14.13 -21.44 0.18
N ARG A 3 -14.92 -20.45 0.63
CA ARG A 3 -15.03 -19.17 -0.03
C ARG A 3 -14.80 -18.05 0.96
N ILE A 4 -14.06 -17.02 0.55
CA ILE A 4 -13.84 -15.80 1.33
C ILE A 4 -14.25 -14.57 0.54
N GLY A 5 -14.66 -13.51 1.22
CA GLY A 5 -14.80 -12.20 0.65
C GLY A 5 -13.52 -11.38 0.80
N TRP A 6 -13.28 -10.44 -0.10
CA TRP A 6 -12.15 -9.51 -0.02
C TRP A 6 -12.53 -8.13 -0.51
N TYR A 7 -12.51 -7.16 0.38
CA TYR A 7 -12.69 -5.75 0.03
C TYR A 7 -11.34 -5.11 -0.34
N VAL A 8 -11.25 -4.62 -1.57
CA VAL A 8 -10.09 -3.91 -2.10
C VAL A 8 -10.40 -2.42 -2.16
N HIS A 9 -9.76 -1.63 -1.30
CA HIS A 9 -9.97 -0.20 -1.25
C HIS A 9 -9.51 0.46 -2.56
N HIS A 10 -10.26 1.47 -3.05
CA HIS A 10 -10.01 2.09 -4.35
C HIS A 10 -9.09 3.32 -4.31
N HIS A 11 -8.64 3.75 -3.14
CA HIS A 11 -7.65 4.81 -3.01
C HIS A 11 -6.22 4.24 -3.08
N GLY A 12 -5.55 4.47 -4.21
CA GLY A 12 -4.21 3.95 -4.48
C GLY A 12 -4.19 2.47 -4.89
N ARG A 13 -3.20 2.09 -5.69
CA ARG A 13 -3.09 0.74 -6.25
C ARG A 13 -2.44 -0.29 -5.31
N GLY A 14 -2.00 0.14 -4.12
CA GLY A 14 -1.35 -0.74 -3.16
C GLY A 14 -2.24 -1.88 -2.67
N HIS A 15 -3.52 -1.58 -2.43
CA HIS A 15 -4.53 -2.56 -2.00
C HIS A 15 -4.76 -3.65 -3.04
N LEU A 16 -4.88 -3.26 -4.30
CA LEU A 16 -4.98 -4.20 -5.42
C LEU A 16 -3.71 -5.05 -5.55
N GLY A 17 -2.53 -4.46 -5.42
CA GLY A 17 -1.25 -5.18 -5.45
C GLY A 17 -1.17 -6.25 -4.36
N ARG A 18 -1.67 -5.98 -3.16
CA ARG A 18 -1.73 -6.98 -2.07
C ARG A 18 -2.69 -8.14 -2.39
N LEU A 19 -3.88 -7.85 -2.88
CA LEU A 19 -4.79 -8.91 -3.33
C LEU A 19 -4.10 -9.81 -4.37
N LEU A 20 -3.53 -9.22 -5.42
CA LEU A 20 -2.90 -9.97 -6.51
C LEU A 20 -1.68 -10.79 -6.03
N ALA A 21 -0.98 -10.35 -4.98
CA ALA A 21 0.12 -11.09 -4.39
C ALA A 21 -0.36 -12.24 -3.48
N ILE A 22 -1.41 -12.05 -2.69
CA ILE A 22 -1.85 -13.01 -1.67
C ILE A 22 -2.81 -14.05 -2.25
N ALA A 23 -3.77 -13.64 -3.09
CA ALA A 23 -4.84 -14.51 -3.55
C ALA A 23 -4.37 -15.81 -4.26
N PRO A 24 -3.26 -15.84 -5.01
CA PRO A 24 -2.74 -17.08 -5.59
C PRO A 24 -2.33 -18.16 -4.58
N HIS A 25 -2.08 -17.76 -3.31
CA HIS A 25 -1.69 -18.68 -2.23
C HIS A 25 -2.87 -19.17 -1.40
N LEU A 26 -4.10 -18.73 -1.70
CA LEU A 26 -5.30 -19.16 -1.00
C LEU A 26 -5.93 -20.39 -1.67
N ASP A 27 -6.18 -21.44 -0.91
CA ASP A 27 -6.92 -22.64 -1.35
C ASP A 27 -8.45 -22.43 -1.36
N SER A 28 -8.89 -21.17 -1.54
CA SER A 28 -10.28 -20.75 -1.46
C SER A 28 -10.68 -19.96 -2.70
N GLU A 29 -11.97 -20.00 -3.04
CA GLU A 29 -12.56 -19.00 -3.94
C GLU A 29 -12.59 -17.65 -3.25
N VAL A 30 -12.25 -16.57 -3.98
CA VAL A 30 -12.20 -15.21 -3.46
C VAL A 30 -13.20 -14.32 -4.19
N LEU A 31 -14.18 -13.79 -3.47
CA LEU A 31 -15.09 -12.75 -3.99
C LEU A 31 -14.46 -11.37 -3.73
N CYS A 32 -13.97 -10.74 -4.78
CA CYS A 32 -13.25 -9.46 -4.70
C CYS A 32 -14.20 -8.29 -4.92
N PHE A 33 -14.40 -7.46 -3.91
CA PHE A 33 -15.29 -6.29 -3.94
C PHE A 33 -14.47 -5.01 -4.09
N SER A 34 -14.65 -4.23 -5.15
CA SER A 34 -13.95 -2.97 -5.35
C SER A 34 -14.68 -2.02 -6.29
N SER A 35 -14.42 -0.71 -6.12
CA SER A 35 -14.82 0.31 -7.10
C SER A 35 -13.80 0.47 -8.25
N PHE A 36 -12.67 -0.22 -8.22
CA PHE A 36 -11.79 -0.35 -9.40
C PHE A 36 -12.47 -1.20 -10.47
N ALA A 37 -12.14 -0.93 -11.73
CA ALA A 37 -12.41 -1.90 -12.79
C ALA A 37 -11.63 -3.21 -12.53
N GLU A 38 -12.19 -4.32 -13.00
CA GLU A 38 -11.52 -5.62 -12.93
C GLU A 38 -10.10 -5.53 -13.51
N PRO A 39 -9.08 -5.95 -12.75
CA PRO A 39 -7.71 -5.85 -13.22
C PRO A 39 -7.38 -6.94 -14.26
N ALA A 40 -6.56 -6.59 -15.24
CA ALA A 40 -5.92 -7.61 -16.06
C ALA A 40 -5.04 -8.51 -15.16
N GLY A 41 -5.12 -9.82 -15.33
CA GLY A 41 -4.36 -10.79 -14.53
C GLY A 41 -4.95 -11.07 -13.16
N LEU A 42 -6.25 -10.92 -13.00
CA LEU A 42 -6.97 -11.40 -11.82
C LEU A 42 -6.70 -12.90 -11.62
N PRO A 43 -6.29 -13.37 -10.43
CA PRO A 43 -6.05 -14.79 -10.18
C PRO A 43 -7.27 -15.67 -10.47
N ALA A 44 -7.06 -16.88 -10.94
CA ALA A 44 -8.11 -17.79 -11.40
C ALA A 44 -9.13 -18.18 -10.30
N ASN A 45 -8.72 -18.12 -9.03
CA ASN A 45 -9.59 -18.36 -7.88
C ASN A 45 -10.39 -17.11 -7.45
N CYS A 46 -10.26 -15.97 -8.14
CA CYS A 46 -10.92 -14.71 -7.84
C CYS A 46 -12.11 -14.44 -8.76
N THR A 47 -13.19 -13.91 -8.21
CA THR A 47 -14.33 -13.35 -8.93
C THR A 47 -14.47 -11.87 -8.57
N TRP A 48 -14.49 -10.98 -9.57
CA TRP A 48 -14.58 -9.54 -9.36
C TRP A 48 -16.01 -9.05 -9.27
N ILE A 49 -16.31 -8.30 -8.21
CA ILE A 49 -17.63 -7.69 -7.98
C ILE A 49 -17.44 -6.18 -7.96
N GLN A 50 -17.96 -5.54 -9.00
CA GLN A 50 -17.88 -4.09 -9.17
C GLN A 50 -18.76 -3.39 -8.15
N LEU A 51 -18.17 -2.47 -7.37
CA LEU A 51 -18.88 -1.60 -6.43
C LEU A 51 -19.03 -0.20 -7.00
N ASP A 52 -20.13 0.47 -6.64
CA ASP A 52 -20.28 1.90 -6.89
C ASP A 52 -19.20 2.71 -6.15
N ARG A 53 -18.84 3.86 -6.72
CA ARG A 53 -17.96 4.82 -6.03
C ARG A 53 -18.74 5.58 -4.97
N ASP A 54 -18.06 5.93 -3.89
CA ASP A 54 -18.60 6.67 -2.74
C ASP A 54 -17.98 8.05 -2.55
N ASP A 55 -17.09 8.44 -3.47
CA ASP A 55 -16.35 9.70 -3.48
C ASP A 55 -16.70 10.61 -4.68
N THR A 56 -17.69 10.23 -5.49
CA THR A 56 -18.14 11.04 -6.63
C THR A 56 -19.19 12.07 -6.19
N PRO A 57 -19.11 13.33 -6.67
CA PRO A 57 -20.16 14.31 -6.42
C PRO A 57 -21.51 13.82 -6.96
N GLU A 58 -22.58 14.03 -6.19
CA GLU A 58 -23.94 13.71 -6.63
C GLU A 58 -24.66 14.99 -7.15
N PRO A 59 -25.12 15.00 -8.41
CA PRO A 59 -25.73 16.18 -9.01
C PRO A 59 -27.00 16.64 -8.30
N GLU A 60 -27.78 15.73 -7.72
CA GLU A 60 -29.14 15.99 -7.25
C GLU A 60 -29.25 16.61 -5.85
N THR A 61 -28.19 16.58 -5.06
CA THR A 61 -28.25 16.95 -3.64
C THR A 61 -27.44 18.18 -3.27
N GLY A 62 -26.81 18.85 -4.21
CA GLY A 62 -26.12 20.15 -4.11
C GLY A 62 -25.19 20.31 -2.89
N GLY A 63 -23.90 20.54 -3.14
CA GLY A 63 -22.87 20.81 -2.13
C GLY A 63 -21.77 19.74 -2.05
N PRO A 64 -20.64 20.09 -1.46
CA PRO A 64 -19.50 19.18 -1.33
C PRO A 64 -19.83 18.03 -0.36
N LEU A 65 -19.21 16.85 -0.56
CA LEU A 65 -19.37 15.69 0.31
C LEU A 65 -18.94 15.97 1.75
N SER A 66 -18.00 16.88 1.96
CA SER A 66 -17.57 17.35 3.28
C SER A 66 -18.67 18.01 4.12
N SER A 67 -19.74 18.51 3.47
CA SER A 67 -20.90 19.10 4.18
C SER A 67 -21.94 18.06 4.62
N ARG A 68 -21.69 16.75 4.38
CA ARG A 68 -22.64 15.66 4.63
C ARG A 68 -22.23 14.79 5.82
N ASP A 69 -21.59 15.36 6.81
CA ASP A 69 -21.13 14.63 8.00
C ASP A 69 -20.50 13.27 7.63
N PRO A 70 -19.43 13.28 6.79
CA PRO A 70 -18.90 12.04 6.23
C PRO A 70 -18.19 11.16 7.25
N ASP A 71 -17.83 11.70 8.41
CA ASP A 71 -17.06 11.03 9.45
C ASP A 71 -17.84 10.76 10.74
N ALA A 72 -19.14 11.11 10.77
CA ALA A 72 -20.00 10.95 11.95
C ALA A 72 -19.37 11.54 13.22
N GLY A 73 -18.83 12.78 13.11
CA GLY A 73 -18.15 13.45 14.21
C GLY A 73 -16.80 12.84 14.60
N GLY A 74 -16.12 12.18 13.67
CA GLY A 74 -14.82 11.53 13.86
C GLY A 74 -14.88 10.06 14.26
N LEU A 75 -16.09 9.49 14.38
CA LEU A 75 -16.28 8.07 14.72
C LEU A 75 -15.99 7.13 13.54
N LEU A 76 -16.10 7.65 12.32
CA LEU A 76 -15.85 6.95 11.07
C LEU A 76 -14.87 7.76 10.21
N HIS A 77 -14.30 7.13 9.18
CA HIS A 77 -13.46 7.85 8.23
C HIS A 77 -14.27 8.37 7.04
N TRP A 78 -15.23 7.55 6.54
CA TRP A 78 -15.98 7.90 5.36
C TRP A 78 -17.34 7.20 5.27
N ALA A 79 -18.39 7.89 5.66
CA ALA A 79 -19.78 7.44 5.57
C ALA A 79 -20.74 8.61 5.26
N PRO A 80 -20.62 9.29 4.09
CA PRO A 80 -21.33 10.52 3.79
C PRO A 80 -22.84 10.28 3.77
N LEU A 81 -23.57 11.15 4.50
CA LEU A 81 -25.04 11.07 4.57
C LEU A 81 -25.67 11.24 3.18
N LEU A 82 -26.72 10.48 2.92
CA LEU A 82 -27.53 10.54 1.70
C LEU A 82 -26.77 10.29 0.39
N HIS A 83 -25.57 9.73 0.43
CA HIS A 83 -24.79 9.40 -0.74
C HIS A 83 -25.26 8.08 -1.37
N THR A 84 -25.74 8.15 -2.61
CA THR A 84 -26.35 7.00 -3.31
C THR A 84 -25.31 5.89 -3.59
N GLY A 85 -24.13 6.26 -4.08
CA GLY A 85 -23.05 5.29 -4.34
C GLY A 85 -22.58 4.59 -3.08
N HIS A 86 -22.42 5.32 -1.96
CA HIS A 86 -22.10 4.73 -0.67
C HIS A 86 -23.14 3.71 -0.22
N ARG A 87 -24.42 4.05 -0.30
CA ARG A 87 -25.52 3.12 0.04
C ARG A 87 -25.54 1.90 -0.89
N ARG A 88 -25.41 2.10 -2.21
CA ARG A 88 -25.42 1.01 -3.21
C ARG A 88 -24.30 0.02 -3.00
N ARG A 89 -23.07 0.49 -2.74
CA ARG A 89 -21.93 -0.43 -2.48
C ARG A 89 -22.16 -1.32 -1.27
N LEU A 90 -22.68 -0.78 -0.16
CA LEU A 90 -23.03 -1.58 1.03
C LEU A 90 -24.14 -2.58 0.73
N THR A 91 -25.17 -2.15 -0.01
CA THR A 91 -26.25 -3.05 -0.46
C THR A 91 -25.72 -4.17 -1.34
N THR A 92 -24.82 -3.86 -2.29
CA THR A 92 -24.21 -4.89 -3.17
C THR A 92 -23.42 -5.90 -2.35
N ILE A 93 -22.62 -5.46 -1.38
CA ILE A 93 -21.88 -6.37 -0.50
C ILE A 93 -22.85 -7.31 0.23
N ALA A 94 -23.90 -6.77 0.87
CA ALA A 94 -24.87 -7.60 1.62
C ALA A 94 -25.61 -8.60 0.72
N THR A 95 -26.08 -8.14 -0.44
CA THR A 95 -26.84 -8.99 -1.39
C THR A 95 -26.02 -10.13 -1.94
N VAL A 96 -24.75 -9.87 -2.29
CA VAL A 96 -23.84 -10.92 -2.76
C VAL A 96 -23.53 -11.90 -1.63
N LEU A 97 -23.27 -11.44 -0.42
CA LEU A 97 -22.94 -12.31 0.72
C LEU A 97 -24.13 -13.12 1.21
N GLU A 98 -25.38 -12.64 1.03
CA GLU A 98 -26.60 -13.40 1.29
C GLU A 98 -26.74 -14.57 0.31
N SER A 99 -26.58 -14.29 -0.99
CA SER A 99 -26.73 -15.29 -2.06
C SER A 99 -25.52 -16.22 -2.19
N THR A 100 -24.35 -15.77 -1.78
CA THR A 100 -23.07 -16.48 -1.91
C THR A 100 -22.30 -16.41 -0.60
N PRO A 101 -22.64 -17.26 0.40
CA PRO A 101 -22.01 -17.19 1.72
C PRO A 101 -20.51 -17.42 1.71
N VAL A 102 -19.80 -16.68 2.56
CA VAL A 102 -18.37 -16.78 2.80
C VAL A 102 -18.06 -17.18 4.24
N THR A 103 -16.93 -17.84 4.46
CA THR A 103 -16.49 -18.27 5.80
C THR A 103 -15.70 -17.20 6.55
N ALA A 104 -15.10 -16.26 5.81
CA ALA A 104 -14.39 -15.10 6.33
C ALA A 104 -14.41 -13.98 5.31
N PHE A 105 -14.10 -12.76 5.75
CA PHE A 105 -14.01 -11.61 4.87
C PHE A 105 -12.75 -10.79 5.20
N VAL A 106 -11.88 -10.60 4.20
CA VAL A 106 -10.70 -9.76 4.31
C VAL A 106 -11.06 -8.32 3.95
N VAL A 107 -10.72 -7.38 4.80
CA VAL A 107 -10.90 -5.94 4.56
C VAL A 107 -9.55 -5.26 4.53
N ASP A 108 -9.21 -4.68 3.38
CA ASP A 108 -7.98 -3.91 3.26
C ASP A 108 -8.28 -2.44 3.62
N VAL A 109 -7.93 -2.09 4.84
CA VAL A 109 -7.93 -0.81 5.56
C VAL A 109 -9.28 -0.11 5.87
N SER A 110 -10.42 -0.44 5.27
CA SER A 110 -11.67 0.28 5.55
C SER A 110 -12.26 -0.11 6.91
N ALA A 111 -12.33 0.86 7.82
CA ALA A 111 -12.98 0.70 9.12
C ALA A 111 -14.49 0.42 8.98
N GLU A 112 -15.16 1.16 8.09
CA GLU A 112 -16.60 1.06 7.84
C GLU A 112 -16.97 -0.31 7.29
N VAL A 113 -16.22 -0.81 6.31
CA VAL A 113 -16.48 -2.13 5.72
C VAL A 113 -16.16 -3.24 6.73
N ALA A 114 -15.12 -3.10 7.56
CA ALA A 114 -14.83 -4.07 8.61
C ALA A 114 -15.96 -4.17 9.64
N LEU A 115 -16.47 -3.02 10.10
CA LEU A 115 -17.62 -2.97 11.00
C LEU A 115 -18.88 -3.54 10.33
N TYR A 116 -19.14 -3.14 9.08
CA TYR A 116 -20.32 -3.58 8.33
C TYR A 116 -20.37 -5.09 8.14
N VAL A 117 -19.28 -5.69 7.69
CA VAL A 117 -19.16 -7.14 7.50
C VAL A 117 -19.30 -7.89 8.82
N ARG A 118 -18.74 -7.36 9.91
CA ARG A 118 -18.93 -7.91 11.25
C ARG A 118 -20.40 -7.86 11.69
N LEU A 119 -21.14 -6.80 11.35
CA LEU A 119 -22.58 -6.70 11.61
C LEU A 119 -23.40 -7.70 10.80
N LEU A 120 -22.91 -8.13 9.63
CA LEU A 120 -23.50 -9.24 8.86
C LEU A 120 -23.17 -10.63 9.47
N GLY A 121 -22.46 -10.68 10.61
CA GLY A 121 -22.14 -11.93 11.31
C GLY A 121 -20.96 -12.71 10.73
N ILE A 122 -20.13 -12.08 9.87
CA ILE A 122 -19.04 -12.74 9.17
C ILE A 122 -17.69 -12.45 9.89
N PRO A 123 -16.85 -13.48 10.15
CA PRO A 123 -15.51 -13.28 10.68
C PRO A 123 -14.68 -12.36 9.78
N THR A 124 -14.09 -11.30 10.36
CA THR A 124 -13.42 -10.25 9.61
C THR A 124 -11.92 -10.30 9.85
N VAL A 125 -11.14 -10.36 8.77
CA VAL A 125 -9.68 -10.22 8.76
C VAL A 125 -9.35 -8.82 8.25
N LEU A 126 -8.73 -8.00 9.09
CA LEU A 126 -8.36 -6.63 8.73
C LEU A 126 -6.89 -6.57 8.32
N ILE A 127 -6.58 -6.06 7.14
CA ILE A 127 -5.21 -5.69 6.77
C ILE A 127 -5.00 -4.24 7.18
N THR A 128 -4.03 -3.98 8.05
CA THR A 128 -3.72 -2.64 8.53
C THR A 128 -2.51 -2.03 7.84
N GLN A 129 -2.20 -0.80 8.17
CA GLN A 129 -1.03 -0.05 7.69
C GLN A 129 -0.28 0.55 8.89
N PRO A 130 1.01 0.88 8.75
CA PRO A 130 1.73 1.69 9.73
C PRO A 130 1.09 3.08 9.90
N GLY A 131 1.55 3.82 10.88
CA GLY A 131 1.10 5.17 11.11
C GLY A 131 0.37 5.33 12.44
N ASP A 132 -0.10 6.54 12.72
CA ASP A 132 -0.84 6.90 13.93
C ASP A 132 -2.31 6.55 13.72
N ARG A 133 -2.73 5.37 14.21
CA ARG A 133 -4.06 4.80 13.98
C ARG A 133 -4.75 4.49 15.31
N ASP A 134 -4.76 5.46 16.19
CA ASP A 134 -5.36 5.42 17.53
C ASP A 134 -6.69 6.20 17.60
N ASP A 135 -7.20 6.69 16.47
CA ASP A 135 -8.51 7.31 16.36
C ASP A 135 -9.65 6.29 16.53
N ASP A 136 -10.87 6.79 16.78
CA ASP A 136 -12.04 5.97 17.08
C ASP A 136 -12.40 4.99 15.96
N ALA A 137 -12.31 5.42 14.71
CA ALA A 137 -12.65 4.58 13.56
C ALA A 137 -11.69 3.37 13.43
N HIS A 138 -10.38 3.60 13.55
CA HIS A 138 -9.41 2.51 13.57
C HIS A 138 -9.59 1.61 14.79
N SER A 139 -9.82 2.20 15.97
CA SER A 139 -10.07 1.44 17.20
C SER A 139 -11.27 0.51 17.06
N LEU A 140 -12.38 0.99 16.48
CA LEU A 140 -13.56 0.16 16.17
C LEU A 140 -13.20 -0.99 15.21
N ALA A 141 -12.49 -0.69 14.12
CA ALA A 141 -12.10 -1.70 13.14
C ALA A 141 -11.20 -2.77 13.77
N PHE A 142 -10.22 -2.37 14.59
CA PHE A 142 -9.35 -3.32 15.31
C PHE A 142 -10.14 -4.17 16.31
N GLN A 143 -11.10 -3.59 17.04
CA GLN A 143 -11.90 -4.32 18.02
C GLN A 143 -12.81 -5.37 17.39
N VAL A 144 -13.43 -5.09 16.24
CA VAL A 144 -14.34 -6.02 15.58
C VAL A 144 -13.63 -7.08 14.73
N ALA A 145 -12.37 -6.87 14.37
CA ALA A 145 -11.61 -7.82 13.57
C ALA A 145 -11.33 -9.12 14.32
N THR A 146 -11.50 -10.26 13.68
CA THR A 146 -11.12 -11.58 14.20
C THR A 146 -9.62 -11.80 14.16
N LYS A 147 -8.95 -11.27 13.11
CA LYS A 147 -7.50 -11.23 12.92
C LYS A 147 -7.10 -9.89 12.31
N ILE A 148 -5.87 -9.47 12.59
CA ILE A 148 -5.29 -8.26 12.01
C ILE A 148 -3.98 -8.66 11.34
N ILE A 149 -3.84 -8.38 10.05
CA ILE A 149 -2.61 -8.62 9.29
C ILE A 149 -1.84 -7.31 9.19
N ALA A 150 -0.60 -7.31 9.65
CA ALA A 150 0.35 -6.22 9.52
C ALA A 150 1.40 -6.60 8.45
N PRO A 151 1.35 -6.02 7.22
CA PRO A 151 2.23 -6.40 6.12
C PRO A 151 3.62 -5.74 6.23
N TRP A 152 4.29 -5.94 7.37
CA TRP A 152 5.66 -5.53 7.68
C TRP A 152 6.24 -6.39 8.81
N PRO A 153 7.58 -6.38 9.05
CA PRO A 153 8.19 -7.11 10.16
C PRO A 153 7.96 -6.42 11.51
N GLY A 154 7.34 -7.12 12.46
CA GLY A 154 7.05 -6.61 13.81
C GLY A 154 8.32 -6.29 14.63
N GLU A 155 9.44 -6.92 14.30
CA GLU A 155 10.74 -6.67 14.94
C GLU A 155 11.32 -5.29 14.57
N LEU A 156 10.95 -4.74 13.42
CA LEU A 156 11.42 -3.44 12.93
C LEU A 156 10.42 -2.31 13.15
N LEU A 157 9.13 -2.64 13.12
CA LEU A 157 8.06 -1.65 13.24
C LEU A 157 6.90 -2.24 14.04
N ARG A 158 6.69 -1.74 15.24
CA ARG A 158 5.62 -2.17 16.14
C ARG A 158 4.90 -0.94 16.69
N PRO A 159 3.84 -0.46 15.99
CA PRO A 159 3.04 0.67 16.46
C PRO A 159 2.34 0.34 17.79
N ALA A 160 2.43 1.24 18.78
CA ALA A 160 1.93 1.00 20.14
C ALA A 160 0.42 0.70 20.19
N HIS A 161 -0.38 1.29 19.31
CA HIS A 161 -1.82 1.04 19.24
C HIS A 161 -2.17 -0.41 18.88
N LEU A 162 -1.25 -1.17 18.27
CA LEU A 162 -1.45 -2.59 17.97
C LEU A 162 -1.08 -3.52 19.13
N ASP A 163 -0.36 -3.05 20.15
CA ASP A 163 0.05 -3.87 21.30
C ASP A 163 -1.15 -4.34 22.15
N ALA A 164 -2.28 -3.65 22.07
CA ALA A 164 -3.51 -4.04 22.74
C ALA A 164 -4.20 -5.27 22.10
N TYR A 165 -3.75 -5.73 20.93
CA TYR A 165 -4.42 -6.78 20.17
C TYR A 165 -3.51 -7.98 19.95
N GLU A 166 -3.68 -9.07 20.73
CA GLU A 166 -2.92 -10.33 20.58
C GLU A 166 -3.12 -11.01 19.22
N ARG A 167 -4.19 -10.66 18.50
CA ARG A 167 -4.57 -11.21 17.19
C ARG A 167 -3.85 -10.58 15.99
N VAL A 168 -2.86 -9.71 16.23
CA VAL A 168 -2.04 -9.12 15.18
C VAL A 168 -1.00 -10.11 14.69
N VAL A 169 -0.94 -10.30 13.37
CA VAL A 169 0.05 -11.15 12.70
C VAL A 169 0.93 -10.29 11.81
N TYR A 170 2.22 -10.21 12.12
CA TYR A 170 3.22 -9.49 11.32
C TYR A 170 3.78 -10.45 10.26
N VAL A 171 3.41 -10.24 9.01
CA VAL A 171 3.73 -11.18 7.92
C VAL A 171 5.00 -10.83 7.13
N GLY A 172 5.60 -9.66 7.38
CA GLY A 172 6.68 -9.12 6.54
C GLY A 172 6.14 -8.29 5.38
N GLY A 173 7.02 -7.67 4.61
CA GLY A 173 6.65 -6.81 3.48
C GLY A 173 6.11 -7.62 2.31
N ILE A 174 4.90 -7.37 1.86
CA ILE A 174 4.29 -8.09 0.75
C ILE A 174 4.67 -7.41 -0.57
N SER A 175 5.46 -8.10 -1.38
CA SER A 175 5.82 -7.71 -2.74
C SER A 175 5.18 -8.65 -3.76
N ARG A 176 4.73 -8.09 -4.86
CA ARG A 176 4.29 -8.86 -6.04
C ARG A 176 5.45 -9.51 -6.82
N PHE A 177 6.69 -9.24 -6.39
CA PHE A 177 7.92 -9.71 -7.02
C PHE A 177 8.70 -10.72 -6.17
N ASP A 178 8.09 -11.24 -5.11
CA ASP A 178 8.76 -12.10 -4.12
C ASP A 178 9.46 -13.32 -4.75
N ASP A 179 8.84 -13.92 -5.75
CA ASP A 179 9.36 -15.12 -6.42
C ASP A 179 10.22 -14.80 -7.67
N ARG A 180 10.45 -13.52 -7.98
CA ARG A 180 11.24 -13.15 -9.16
C ARG A 180 12.73 -13.19 -8.88
N PRO A 181 13.52 -13.90 -9.70
CA PRO A 181 14.97 -13.90 -9.55
C PRO A 181 15.53 -12.50 -9.86
N VAL A 182 16.43 -12.03 -9.01
CA VAL A 182 17.22 -10.83 -9.32
C VAL A 182 18.27 -11.22 -10.35
N ALA A 183 18.17 -10.65 -11.56
CA ALA A 183 19.13 -10.93 -12.61
C ALA A 183 20.53 -10.43 -12.21
N PRO A 184 21.61 -11.22 -12.48
CA PRO A 184 22.98 -10.80 -12.22
C PRO A 184 23.42 -9.81 -13.31
N VAL A 185 22.92 -8.57 -13.24
CA VAL A 185 23.28 -7.49 -14.18
C VAL A 185 24.18 -6.46 -13.51
N SER A 186 25.04 -5.81 -14.28
CA SER A 186 25.77 -4.64 -13.80
C SER A 186 24.79 -3.52 -13.54
N ARG A 187 24.71 -3.05 -12.30
CA ARG A 187 23.84 -1.96 -11.89
C ARG A 187 24.49 -0.60 -12.15
N SER A 188 23.74 0.34 -12.71
CA SER A 188 24.23 1.69 -13.01
C SER A 188 23.10 2.72 -12.97
N GLY A 189 23.46 3.98 -12.76
CA GLY A 189 22.50 5.08 -12.73
C GLY A 189 21.57 5.08 -11.52
N ILE A 190 20.76 6.13 -11.46
CA ILE A 190 19.81 6.35 -10.37
C ILE A 190 18.39 6.26 -10.94
N LEU A 191 17.55 5.47 -10.30
CA LEU A 191 16.13 5.37 -10.64
C LEU A 191 15.27 6.09 -9.59
N VAL A 192 14.45 7.05 -10.01
CA VAL A 192 13.37 7.59 -9.16
C VAL A 192 12.11 6.78 -9.41
N LEU A 193 11.65 6.09 -8.36
CA LEU A 193 10.45 5.24 -8.43
C LEU A 193 9.30 5.91 -7.68
N GLY A 194 8.41 6.57 -8.41
CA GLY A 194 7.17 7.14 -7.91
C GLY A 194 6.06 6.10 -7.79
N GLY A 195 5.26 6.21 -6.73
CA GLY A 195 4.07 5.37 -6.54
C GLY A 195 2.84 5.93 -7.26
N ALA A 196 1.81 5.08 -7.45
CA ALA A 196 0.53 5.48 -8.05
C ALA A 196 -0.26 6.53 -7.24
N GLY A 197 0.14 6.82 -6.00
CA GLY A 197 -0.46 7.85 -5.15
C GLY A 197 0.01 9.29 -5.45
N GLY A 198 0.79 9.48 -6.51
CA GLY A 198 1.36 10.79 -6.88
C GLY A 198 2.59 11.19 -6.07
N THR A 199 3.18 12.33 -6.44
CA THR A 199 4.36 12.90 -5.80
C THR A 199 4.42 14.41 -6.05
N ASP A 200 5.03 15.14 -5.12
CA ASP A 200 5.36 16.57 -5.28
C ASP A 200 6.71 16.78 -5.98
N VAL A 201 7.46 15.71 -6.26
CA VAL A 201 8.73 15.76 -6.98
C VAL A 201 8.48 16.02 -8.46
N THR A 202 9.18 17.01 -9.00
CA THR A 202 9.04 17.46 -10.38
C THR A 202 10.18 16.95 -11.25
N ALA A 203 9.99 16.95 -12.57
CA ALA A 203 11.06 16.68 -13.52
C ALA A 203 12.26 17.62 -13.30
N ALA A 204 12.01 18.91 -13.08
CA ALA A 204 13.07 19.89 -12.83
C ALA A 204 13.90 19.59 -11.57
N SER A 205 13.28 19.07 -10.52
CA SER A 205 13.98 18.65 -9.29
C SER A 205 14.95 17.50 -9.55
N ILE A 206 14.54 16.57 -10.43
CA ILE A 206 15.37 15.42 -10.81
C ILE A 206 16.50 15.88 -11.75
N ASP A 207 16.22 16.77 -12.72
CA ASP A 207 17.24 17.32 -13.63
C ASP A 207 18.33 18.11 -12.87
N ALA A 208 17.94 18.83 -11.82
CA ALA A 208 18.87 19.50 -10.93
C ALA A 208 19.77 18.51 -10.16
N ALA A 209 19.21 17.42 -9.66
CA ALA A 209 19.96 16.35 -9.00
C ALA A 209 20.91 15.62 -9.98
N GLU A 210 20.46 15.34 -11.20
CA GLU A 210 21.26 14.75 -12.26
C GLU A 210 22.47 15.62 -12.59
N THR A 211 22.25 16.93 -12.78
CA THR A 211 23.31 17.92 -13.05
C THR A 211 24.32 17.99 -11.91
N ALA A 212 23.85 18.05 -10.66
CA ALA A 212 24.71 18.18 -9.49
C ALA A 212 25.56 16.92 -9.22
N THR A 213 25.05 15.76 -9.60
CA THR A 213 25.73 14.48 -9.34
C THR A 213 26.58 13.99 -10.52
N GLY A 214 26.31 14.45 -11.75
CA GLY A 214 26.93 13.95 -12.98
C GLY A 214 26.60 12.48 -13.28
N HIS A 215 25.59 11.91 -12.63
CA HIS A 215 25.09 10.55 -12.86
C HIS A 215 23.83 10.59 -13.73
N SER A 216 23.58 9.53 -14.47
CA SER A 216 22.32 9.38 -15.22
C SER A 216 21.18 9.06 -14.29
N TRP A 217 20.08 9.81 -14.39
CA TRP A 217 18.86 9.63 -13.62
C TRP A 217 17.69 9.25 -14.55
N SER A 218 17.00 8.17 -14.24
CA SER A 218 15.74 7.79 -14.86
C SER A 218 14.59 7.93 -13.85
N ALA A 219 13.35 7.96 -14.33
CA ALA A 219 12.19 8.07 -13.45
C ALA A 219 11.02 7.23 -13.97
N LEU A 220 10.28 6.64 -13.05
CA LEU A 220 8.97 6.00 -13.27
C LEU A 220 7.96 6.60 -12.30
N GLY A 221 6.75 6.89 -12.78
CA GLY A 221 5.69 7.48 -11.95
C GLY A 221 5.92 8.96 -11.58
N VAL A 222 6.77 9.68 -12.31
CA VAL A 222 7.00 11.13 -12.15
C VAL A 222 6.58 11.84 -13.41
N PRO A 223 5.43 12.55 -13.43
CA PRO A 223 4.94 13.24 -14.62
C PRO A 223 5.92 14.31 -15.13
N GLY A 224 5.95 14.51 -16.45
CA GLY A 224 6.74 15.57 -17.11
C GLY A 224 8.20 15.21 -17.41
N ARG A 225 8.70 14.06 -16.98
CA ARG A 225 10.02 13.56 -17.38
C ARG A 225 9.90 12.52 -18.50
N ALA A 226 10.85 12.51 -19.43
CA ALA A 226 10.93 11.48 -20.47
C ALA A 226 11.04 10.09 -19.81
N GLY A 227 10.18 9.15 -20.20
CA GLY A 227 10.09 7.83 -19.54
C GLY A 227 9.41 7.82 -18.17
N GLY A 228 8.98 8.98 -17.64
CA GLY A 228 8.38 9.12 -16.31
C GLY A 228 6.94 8.62 -16.17
N ALA A 229 6.40 7.88 -17.14
CA ALA A 229 5.11 7.21 -17.02
C ALA A 229 5.13 6.20 -15.86
N TRP A 230 3.99 6.03 -15.21
CA TRP A 230 3.85 4.99 -14.19
C TRP A 230 4.00 3.60 -14.85
N SER A 231 4.78 2.72 -14.22
CA SER A 231 4.97 1.35 -14.66
C SER A 231 4.23 0.37 -13.74
N ALA A 232 3.48 -0.56 -14.35
CA ALA A 232 2.88 -1.66 -13.63
C ALA A 232 3.92 -2.73 -13.23
N ASP A 233 5.03 -2.82 -13.95
CA ASP A 233 6.12 -3.76 -13.69
C ASP A 233 7.48 -3.07 -13.82
N PRO A 234 8.01 -2.45 -12.75
CA PRO A 234 9.31 -1.80 -12.73
C PRO A 234 10.47 -2.77 -12.42
N TRP A 235 10.27 -4.09 -12.47
CA TRP A 235 11.25 -5.08 -11.98
C TRP A 235 12.61 -4.97 -12.66
N ASP A 236 12.60 -4.86 -13.98
CA ASP A 236 13.83 -4.75 -14.75
C ASP A 236 14.58 -3.44 -14.46
N ASP A 237 13.85 -2.35 -14.26
CA ASP A 237 14.43 -1.05 -13.91
C ASP A 237 15.03 -1.09 -12.49
N LEU A 238 14.33 -1.71 -11.54
CA LEU A 238 14.85 -1.98 -10.19
C LEU A 238 16.14 -2.81 -10.23
N GLY A 239 16.17 -3.83 -11.09
CA GLY A 239 17.33 -4.72 -11.25
C GLY A 239 18.56 -4.03 -11.83
N ARG A 240 18.35 -3.03 -12.70
CA ARG A 240 19.46 -2.28 -13.40
C ARG A 240 19.97 -1.08 -12.61
N ALA A 241 19.17 -0.49 -11.73
CA ALA A 241 19.54 0.70 -10.98
C ALA A 241 20.65 0.41 -9.95
N GLU A 242 21.66 1.28 -9.88
CA GLU A 242 22.66 1.28 -8.81
C GLU A 242 22.03 1.69 -7.47
N ILE A 243 21.22 2.75 -7.52
CA ILE A 243 20.50 3.29 -6.38
C ILE A 243 19.06 3.61 -6.82
N VAL A 244 18.08 3.30 -5.99
CA VAL A 244 16.68 3.67 -6.20
C VAL A 244 16.29 4.74 -5.19
N VAL A 245 15.77 5.86 -5.69
CA VAL A 245 15.11 6.88 -4.86
C VAL A 245 13.62 6.61 -4.90
N SER A 246 12.99 6.37 -3.76
CA SER A 246 11.57 6.01 -3.71
C SER A 246 10.88 6.56 -2.47
N TRP A 247 9.55 6.44 -2.48
CA TRP A 247 8.72 6.81 -1.34
C TRP A 247 8.61 5.65 -0.34
N ALA A 248 8.21 5.97 0.90
CA ALA A 248 8.08 4.98 1.96
C ALA A 248 6.71 4.24 1.96
N GLY A 249 6.05 4.12 0.81
CA GLY A 249 4.83 3.33 0.69
C GLY A 249 5.12 1.83 0.87
N GLN A 250 4.24 1.09 1.54
CA GLN A 250 4.46 -0.30 1.92
C GLN A 250 4.88 -1.21 0.76
N ASN A 251 4.17 -1.13 -0.37
CA ASN A 251 4.49 -1.96 -1.54
C ASN A 251 5.83 -1.55 -2.17
N SER A 252 6.10 -0.23 -2.28
CA SER A 252 7.38 0.23 -2.82
C SER A 252 8.55 -0.27 -1.99
N VAL A 253 8.45 -0.22 -0.67
CA VAL A 253 9.49 -0.73 0.23
C VAL A 253 9.65 -2.24 0.10
N ALA A 254 8.53 -2.98 -0.01
CA ALA A 254 8.59 -4.42 -0.23
C ALA A 254 9.22 -4.76 -1.60
N ASP A 255 8.95 -3.97 -2.64
CA ASP A 255 9.55 -4.15 -3.96
C ASP A 255 11.06 -3.83 -3.95
N LEU A 256 11.52 -2.79 -3.20
CA LEU A 256 12.94 -2.52 -2.98
C LEU A 256 13.63 -3.68 -2.27
N ALA A 257 12.96 -4.25 -1.26
CA ALA A 257 13.48 -5.38 -0.50
C ALA A 257 13.58 -6.65 -1.36
N ALA A 258 12.56 -6.96 -2.14
CA ALA A 258 12.56 -8.09 -3.06
C ALA A 258 13.67 -7.97 -4.11
N ALA A 259 13.89 -6.77 -4.67
CA ALA A 259 14.94 -6.51 -5.64
C ALA A 259 16.34 -6.38 -5.02
N ASN A 260 16.46 -6.39 -3.70
CA ASN A 260 17.71 -6.24 -2.94
C ASN A 260 18.56 -5.07 -3.45
N VAL A 261 17.95 -3.87 -3.51
CA VAL A 261 18.59 -2.67 -4.06
C VAL A 261 19.07 -1.71 -2.97
N ARG A 262 20.10 -0.91 -3.25
CA ARG A 262 20.43 0.27 -2.46
C ARG A 262 19.37 1.33 -2.67
N ALA A 263 18.89 1.94 -1.60
CA ALA A 263 17.80 2.89 -1.70
C ALA A 263 18.04 4.18 -0.91
N VAL A 264 17.49 5.26 -1.43
CA VAL A 264 17.20 6.49 -0.68
C VAL A 264 15.68 6.57 -0.58
N VAL A 265 15.16 6.60 0.64
CA VAL A 265 13.72 6.60 0.91
C VAL A 265 13.30 7.98 1.43
N ILE A 266 12.31 8.58 0.77
CA ILE A 266 11.79 9.91 1.08
C ILE A 266 10.29 9.78 1.38
N PRO A 267 9.85 9.90 2.64
CA PRO A 267 8.43 9.79 2.98
C PRO A 267 7.65 10.95 2.37
N GLN A 268 6.51 10.63 1.75
CA GLN A 268 5.54 11.62 1.31
C GLN A 268 4.53 11.87 2.42
N THR A 269 4.00 13.10 2.48
CA THR A 269 2.88 13.41 3.38
C THR A 269 1.68 12.56 3.03
N ARG A 270 1.24 11.75 3.98
CA ARG A 270 0.08 10.85 3.86
C ARG A 270 -0.71 10.87 5.16
N PRO A 271 -2.02 10.58 5.13
CA PRO A 271 -2.81 10.43 6.34
C PRO A 271 -2.14 9.49 7.34
N PHE A 272 -2.32 9.78 8.61
CA PHE A 272 -1.82 8.96 9.73
C PHE A 272 -0.30 8.77 9.77
N ALA A 273 0.49 9.63 9.14
CA ALA A 273 1.96 9.59 9.12
C ALA A 273 2.56 8.22 8.70
N GLU A 274 1.82 7.39 7.92
CA GLU A 274 2.21 6.01 7.59
C GLU A 274 3.60 5.89 6.96
N GLN A 275 3.93 6.79 6.02
CA GLN A 275 5.22 6.76 5.35
C GLN A 275 6.36 7.24 6.23
N VAL A 276 6.10 8.16 7.14
CA VAL A 276 7.10 8.66 8.10
C VAL A 276 7.51 7.55 9.07
N GLN A 277 6.54 6.80 9.60
CA GLN A 277 6.84 5.67 10.48
C GLN A 277 7.61 4.56 9.75
N THR A 278 7.20 4.22 8.53
CA THR A 278 7.89 3.24 7.68
C THR A 278 9.34 3.67 7.41
N ALA A 279 9.55 4.91 6.96
CA ALA A 279 10.88 5.46 6.68
C ALA A 279 11.77 5.45 7.95
N THR A 280 11.21 5.84 9.09
CA THR A 280 11.92 5.83 10.37
C THR A 280 12.39 4.42 10.74
N ALA A 281 11.54 3.40 10.57
CA ALA A 281 11.89 2.01 10.85
C ALA A 281 13.00 1.51 9.92
N ILE A 282 12.92 1.82 8.62
CA ILE A 282 13.91 1.45 7.60
C ILE A 282 15.26 2.10 7.91
N GLY A 283 15.27 3.41 8.23
CA GLY A 283 16.49 4.14 8.54
C GLY A 283 17.17 3.62 9.81
N ARG A 284 16.40 3.39 10.88
CA ARG A 284 16.92 2.80 12.13
C ARG A 284 17.49 1.40 11.93
N ALA A 285 16.88 0.63 11.03
CA ALA A 285 17.35 -0.71 10.70
C ALA A 285 18.57 -0.73 9.76
N GLY A 286 18.99 0.42 9.20
CA GLY A 286 20.09 0.51 8.24
C GLY A 286 19.76 -0.13 6.89
N LEU A 287 18.49 -0.17 6.49
CA LEU A 287 18.07 -0.80 5.23
C LEU A 287 18.14 0.17 4.06
N ALA A 288 18.01 1.48 4.30
CA ALA A 288 18.13 2.53 3.30
C ALA A 288 18.64 3.82 3.93
N VAL A 289 19.14 4.73 3.12
CA VAL A 289 19.31 6.14 3.50
C VAL A 289 17.93 6.77 3.52
N VAL A 290 17.62 7.51 4.57
CA VAL A 290 16.32 8.20 4.71
C VAL A 290 16.55 9.70 4.71
N GLU A 291 15.81 10.41 3.87
CA GLU A 291 15.75 11.87 3.83
C GLU A 291 14.31 12.32 4.14
N PRO A 292 14.10 13.34 4.96
CA PRO A 292 12.76 13.75 5.39
C PRO A 292 11.93 14.40 4.28
N SER A 293 12.59 14.93 3.25
CA SER A 293 11.99 15.57 2.08
C SER A 293 12.96 15.48 0.90
N TRP A 294 12.51 15.85 -0.30
CA TRP A 294 13.39 15.90 -1.48
C TRP A 294 14.54 16.89 -1.23
N PRO A 295 15.79 16.41 -1.28
CA PRO A 295 16.97 17.21 -0.96
C PRO A 295 17.24 18.33 -1.98
N THR A 296 18.00 19.35 -1.57
CA THR A 296 18.58 20.32 -2.49
C THR A 296 19.60 19.67 -3.43
N ALA A 297 19.81 20.24 -4.61
CA ALA A 297 20.66 19.62 -5.63
C ALA A 297 22.10 19.36 -5.13
N ASP A 298 22.67 20.28 -4.37
CA ASP A 298 24.02 20.21 -3.79
C ASP A 298 24.17 19.13 -2.68
N ALA A 299 23.09 18.70 -2.08
CA ALA A 299 23.12 17.64 -1.08
C ALA A 299 23.23 16.21 -1.67
N TRP A 300 22.76 16.03 -2.90
CA TRP A 300 22.68 14.71 -3.52
C TRP A 300 24.00 13.95 -3.62
N PRO A 301 25.17 14.57 -3.97
CA PRO A 301 26.44 13.82 -4.00
C PRO A 301 26.75 13.13 -2.67
N GLY A 302 26.55 13.80 -1.55
CA GLY A 302 26.77 13.23 -0.23
C GLY A 302 25.75 12.12 0.13
N ILE A 303 24.50 12.28 -0.28
CA ILE A 303 23.43 11.28 -0.07
C ILE A 303 23.73 10.01 -0.86
N LEU A 304 24.11 10.12 -2.13
CA LEU A 304 24.46 8.98 -2.96
C LEU A 304 25.72 8.28 -2.44
N ALA A 305 26.71 9.02 -1.93
CA ALA A 305 27.88 8.44 -1.29
C ALA A 305 27.50 7.58 -0.06
N ARG A 306 26.59 8.08 0.79
CA ARG A 306 26.05 7.30 1.93
C ARG A 306 25.30 6.05 1.45
N ALA A 307 24.47 6.16 0.42
CA ALA A 307 23.72 5.03 -0.12
C ALA A 307 24.66 3.95 -0.73
N ARG A 308 25.76 4.36 -1.39
CA ARG A 308 26.78 3.45 -1.91
C ARG A 308 27.52 2.70 -0.81
N ALA A 309 27.82 3.37 0.30
CA ALA A 309 28.49 2.78 1.44
C ALA A 309 27.61 1.79 2.21
N LEU A 310 26.29 1.86 2.02
CA LEU A 310 25.34 1.00 2.70
C LEU A 310 25.31 -0.39 2.06
N THR A 311 25.35 -1.43 2.90
CA THR A 311 25.04 -2.83 2.50
C THR A 311 23.73 -3.22 3.15
N PRO A 312 22.59 -3.03 2.48
CA PRO A 312 21.29 -3.25 3.08
C PRO A 312 21.00 -4.73 3.31
N GLU A 313 20.63 -5.10 4.53
CA GLU A 313 20.17 -6.44 4.87
C GLU A 313 18.65 -6.55 4.70
N TRP A 314 18.16 -6.46 3.45
CA TRP A 314 16.72 -6.47 3.14
C TRP A 314 15.99 -7.74 3.58
N SER A 315 16.69 -8.85 3.83
CA SER A 315 16.11 -10.05 4.44
C SER A 315 15.37 -9.75 5.75
N ARG A 316 15.79 -8.73 6.50
CA ARG A 316 15.13 -8.25 7.72
C ARG A 316 13.75 -7.65 7.46
N TRP A 317 13.44 -7.21 6.23
CA TRP A 317 12.09 -6.79 5.85
C TRP A 317 11.14 -7.97 5.65
N ARG A 318 11.67 -9.21 5.66
CA ARG A 318 10.96 -10.49 5.63
C ARG A 318 10.00 -10.61 4.44
N THR A 319 10.42 -10.14 3.26
CA THR A 319 9.58 -10.17 2.06
C THR A 319 9.36 -11.61 1.58
N ALA A 320 10.41 -12.44 1.59
CA ALA A 320 10.35 -13.83 1.14
C ALA A 320 9.22 -14.61 1.85
N GLY A 321 8.23 -15.10 1.10
CA GLY A 321 7.07 -15.84 1.58
C GLY A 321 6.06 -15.00 2.36
N ALA A 322 6.12 -13.65 2.31
CA ALA A 322 5.20 -12.80 3.07
C ALA A 322 3.73 -12.96 2.60
N ALA A 323 3.51 -13.10 1.31
CA ALA A 323 2.18 -13.34 0.75
C ALA A 323 1.60 -14.68 1.21
N GLN A 324 2.40 -15.74 1.27
CA GLN A 324 2.01 -17.05 1.79
C GLN A 324 1.70 -17.01 3.28
N ARG A 325 2.48 -16.23 4.08
CA ARG A 325 2.16 -16.07 5.51
C ARG A 325 0.89 -15.27 5.77
N ALA A 326 0.46 -14.46 4.81
CA ALA A 326 -0.77 -13.68 4.89
C ALA A 326 -2.00 -14.48 4.43
N ALA A 327 -1.83 -15.48 3.58
CA ALA A 327 -2.84 -16.40 3.11
C ALA A 327 -3.16 -17.46 4.18
#